data_4bf811c6d3af8f01d994ce721f78cb5b
#
_entry.id   4bf811c6d3af8f01d994ce721f78cb5b
#
_cell.length_a   1.000
_cell.length_b   1.000
_cell.length_c   1.000
_cell.angle_alpha   90.00
_cell.angle_beta   90.00
_cell.angle_gamma   90.00
#
_symmetry.space_group_name_H-M   'P 1'
#
loop_
_entity.id
_entity.type
_entity.pdbx_description
1 polymer ?
#
loop_
_entity_poly.entity_id
_entity_poly.type
_entity_poly.pdbx_seq_one_letter_code
_entity_poly.pdbx_strand_id
1 'polypeptide(L)'
;MLALLTVTAPVPPVNGTVVDGFRAPACQRCVGHRGVTIATAAPSPVRAATSGIIVFVGQVARVLYVVEDIGQGAKITYGRLQGASVAFGQVVAAGDVLGVSGPELYLGVRVGGRYVDPLRFLGFARGHLVGPGSVIVG
;
A
#
# COMPACT_ATOMS: atom_id res chain seq x y z
N MET A 1 34.14 -13.43 1.41
CA MET A 1 33.32 -12.32 1.91
C MET A 1 31.87 -12.69 1.81
N LEU A 2 31.23 -12.89 2.93
CA LEU A 2 29.81 -13.24 2.98
C LEU A 2 28.98 -11.97 2.86
N ALA A 3 28.21 -11.85 1.78
CA ALA A 3 27.21 -10.79 1.67
C ALA A 3 26.00 -11.15 2.54
N LEU A 4 25.73 -10.35 3.54
CA LEU A 4 24.52 -10.48 4.33
C LEU A 4 23.35 -9.95 3.50
N LEU A 5 22.48 -10.86 3.06
CA LEU A 5 21.21 -10.48 2.46
C LEU A 5 20.28 -10.04 3.58
N THR A 6 20.08 -8.73 3.69
CA THR A 6 19.11 -8.20 4.63
C THR A 6 17.75 -8.20 3.95
N VAL A 7 16.84 -9.06 4.44
CA VAL A 7 15.44 -9.02 4.02
C VAL A 7 14.73 -7.99 4.88
N THR A 8 14.32 -6.88 4.27
CA THR A 8 13.55 -5.86 4.97
C THR A 8 12.10 -6.29 5.06
N ALA A 9 11.57 -6.35 6.28
CA ALA A 9 10.15 -6.66 6.50
C ALA A 9 9.28 -5.56 5.88
N PRO A 10 8.07 -5.89 5.39
CA PRO A 10 7.13 -4.88 4.90
C PRO A 10 6.81 -3.84 5.97
N VAL A 11 6.63 -2.60 5.52
CA VAL A 11 6.33 -1.44 6.36
C VAL A 11 4.87 -1.07 6.16
N PRO A 12 4.07 -0.88 7.22
CA PRO A 12 2.72 -0.35 7.06
C PRO A 12 2.76 0.99 6.31
N PRO A 13 1.93 1.16 5.25
CA PRO A 13 1.98 2.38 4.44
C PRO A 13 1.51 3.62 5.19
N VAL A 14 0.62 3.46 6.16
CA VAL A 14 0.14 4.52 7.05
C VAL A 14 -0.12 3.93 8.42
N ASN A 15 -0.20 4.81 9.43
CA ASN A 15 -0.78 4.45 10.72
C ASN A 15 -2.29 4.63 10.64
N GLY A 16 -3.05 3.61 11.00
CA GLY A 16 -4.49 3.72 10.89
C GLY A 16 -5.23 2.43 11.21
N THR A 17 -6.53 2.50 11.05
CA THR A 17 -7.43 1.38 11.32
C THR A 17 -8.12 0.95 10.04
N VAL A 18 -8.15 -0.35 9.76
CA VAL A 18 -8.88 -0.88 8.61
C VAL A 18 -10.37 -0.73 8.87
N VAL A 19 -11.04 0.05 8.01
CA VAL A 19 -12.47 0.33 8.12
C VAL A 19 -13.29 -0.39 7.05
N ASP A 20 -12.64 -0.91 6.01
CA ASP A 20 -13.27 -1.73 4.99
C ASP A 20 -12.27 -2.78 4.51
N GLY A 21 -12.60 -4.04 4.73
CA GLY A 21 -11.72 -5.17 4.46
C GLY A 21 -11.78 -5.66 3.02
N PHE A 22 -10.82 -6.51 2.68
CA PHE A 22 -10.77 -7.15 1.37
C PHE A 22 -11.91 -8.17 1.23
N ARG A 23 -12.59 -8.12 0.07
CA ARG A 23 -13.61 -9.08 -0.33
C ARG A 23 -13.38 -9.42 -1.80
N ALA A 24 -12.84 -10.61 -2.07
CA ALA A 24 -12.57 -11.05 -3.43
C ALA A 24 -13.86 -11.02 -4.26
N PRO A 25 -13.87 -10.32 -5.42
CA PRO A 25 -15.04 -10.37 -6.30
C PRO A 25 -15.19 -11.77 -6.89
N ALA A 26 -16.45 -12.22 -7.06
CA ALA A 26 -16.74 -13.53 -7.63
C ALA A 26 -16.39 -13.61 -9.13
N CYS A 27 -16.32 -12.45 -9.80
CA CYS A 27 -15.93 -12.34 -11.20
C CYS A 27 -15.31 -10.97 -11.44
N GLN A 28 -14.73 -10.75 -12.63
CA GLN A 28 -14.02 -9.53 -12.97
C GLN A 28 -14.85 -8.25 -12.82
N ARG A 29 -16.15 -8.31 -13.04
CA ARG A 29 -17.07 -7.16 -12.91
C ARG A 29 -18.02 -7.29 -11.72
N CYS A 30 -17.80 -8.29 -10.88
CA CYS A 30 -18.66 -8.52 -9.73
C CYS A 30 -18.33 -7.56 -8.59
N VAL A 31 -19.31 -7.40 -7.70
CA VAL A 31 -19.15 -6.59 -6.48
C VAL A 31 -18.14 -7.25 -5.56
N GLY A 32 -17.32 -6.43 -4.93
CA GLY A 32 -16.30 -6.84 -3.98
C GLY A 32 -15.55 -5.62 -3.53
N HIS A 33 -14.54 -5.81 -2.70
CA HIS A 33 -13.59 -4.77 -2.33
C HIS A 33 -12.18 -5.29 -2.65
N ARG A 34 -11.58 -4.75 -3.71
CA ARG A 34 -10.33 -5.26 -4.29
C ARG A 34 -9.07 -4.87 -3.51
N GLY A 35 -9.24 -4.22 -2.38
CA GLY A 35 -8.18 -3.83 -1.48
C GLY A 35 -8.76 -3.63 -0.10
N VAL A 36 -8.04 -2.88 0.73
CA VAL A 36 -8.52 -2.45 2.05
C VAL A 36 -8.56 -0.94 2.11
N THR A 37 -9.48 -0.40 2.90
CA THR A 37 -9.55 1.01 3.21
C THR A 37 -9.08 1.21 4.64
N ILE A 38 -8.12 2.11 4.82
CA ILE A 38 -7.49 2.38 6.11
C ILE A 38 -7.81 3.82 6.49
N ALA A 39 -8.54 4.02 7.59
CA ALA A 39 -8.76 5.35 8.14
C ALA A 39 -7.50 5.82 8.84
N THR A 40 -7.09 7.04 8.55
CA THR A 40 -5.87 7.63 9.09
C THR A 40 -6.09 9.09 9.44
N ALA A 41 -5.24 9.66 10.29
CA ALA A 41 -5.27 11.08 10.59
C ALA A 41 -4.69 11.85 9.41
N ALA A 42 -5.53 12.56 8.65
CA ALA A 42 -5.10 13.32 7.50
C ALA A 42 -4.56 14.70 7.90
N PRO A 43 -3.51 15.22 7.21
CA PRO A 43 -2.69 14.51 6.24
C PRO A 43 -1.67 13.59 6.91
N SER A 44 -1.50 12.40 6.37
CA SER A 44 -0.51 11.45 6.88
C SER A 44 0.45 11.03 5.77
N PRO A 45 1.75 10.87 6.06
CA PRO A 45 2.68 10.35 5.06
C PRO A 45 2.30 8.92 4.68
N VAL A 46 2.31 8.65 3.38
CA VAL A 46 2.12 7.31 2.82
C VAL A 46 3.49 6.78 2.43
N ARG A 47 3.84 5.62 2.93
CA ARG A 47 5.16 5.01 2.73
C ARG A 47 5.06 3.77 1.88
N ALA A 48 6.10 3.49 1.10
CA ALA A 48 6.20 2.25 0.36
C ALA A 48 6.24 1.07 1.34
N ALA A 49 5.35 0.10 1.16
CA ALA A 49 5.29 -1.09 2.02
C ALA A 49 6.50 -2.00 1.80
N THR A 50 7.01 -2.04 0.58
CA THR A 50 8.21 -2.80 0.22
C THR A 50 9.05 -2.00 -0.77
N SER A 51 10.25 -2.50 -1.08
CA SER A 51 11.06 -1.92 -2.15
C SER A 51 10.46 -2.26 -3.51
N GLY A 52 10.58 -1.35 -4.46
CA GLY A 52 10.06 -1.56 -5.81
C GLY A 52 10.31 -0.37 -6.72
N ILE A 53 9.59 -0.35 -7.83
CA ILE A 53 9.66 0.70 -8.85
C ILE A 53 8.27 1.28 -9.06
N ILE A 54 8.17 2.60 -9.11
CA ILE A 54 6.90 3.28 -9.37
C ILE A 54 6.55 3.15 -10.85
N VAL A 55 5.40 2.56 -11.14
CA VAL A 55 4.95 2.30 -12.51
C VAL A 55 3.72 3.12 -12.91
N PHE A 56 3.12 3.84 -11.98
CA PHE A 56 2.02 4.75 -12.27
C PHE A 56 1.90 5.79 -11.17
N VAL A 57 1.72 7.04 -11.58
CA VAL A 57 1.33 8.16 -10.70
C VAL A 57 0.31 8.98 -11.47
N GLY A 58 -0.92 9.06 -10.98
CA GLY A 58 -1.93 9.86 -11.67
C GLY A 58 -3.32 9.71 -11.10
N GLN A 59 -4.24 10.50 -11.64
CA GLN A 59 -5.65 10.46 -11.26
C GLN A 59 -6.43 9.55 -12.20
N VAL A 60 -7.29 8.72 -11.64
CA VAL A 60 -8.29 7.95 -12.35
C VAL A 60 -9.63 8.25 -11.69
N ALA A 61 -10.58 8.78 -12.45
CA ALA A 61 -11.89 9.19 -11.93
C ALA A 61 -11.76 10.12 -10.71
N ARG A 62 -10.84 11.07 -10.78
CA ARG A 62 -10.58 12.09 -9.74
C ARG A 62 -9.93 11.55 -8.47
N VAL A 63 -9.49 10.31 -8.47
CA VAL A 63 -8.78 9.70 -7.34
C VAL A 63 -7.31 9.57 -7.72
N LEU A 64 -6.42 10.05 -6.86
CA LEU A 64 -4.98 10.00 -7.09
C LEU A 64 -4.43 8.66 -6.61
N TYR A 65 -3.71 7.98 -7.51
CA TYR A 65 -3.09 6.68 -7.26
C TYR A 65 -1.60 6.73 -7.51
N VAL A 66 -0.88 5.93 -6.73
CA VAL A 66 0.50 5.52 -6.99
C VAL A 66 0.52 4.00 -7.08
N VAL A 67 1.11 3.44 -8.11
CA VAL A 67 1.27 1.99 -8.27
C VAL A 67 2.75 1.66 -8.28
N GLU A 68 3.11 0.70 -7.45
CA GLU A 68 4.47 0.21 -7.27
C GLU A 68 4.57 -1.24 -7.74
N ASP A 69 5.52 -1.52 -8.64
CA ASP A 69 5.86 -2.89 -9.04
C ASP A 69 6.91 -3.41 -8.07
N ILE A 70 6.59 -4.47 -7.35
CA ILE A 70 7.48 -5.06 -6.34
C ILE A 70 8.15 -6.35 -6.80
N GLY A 71 8.03 -6.66 -8.10
CA GLY A 71 8.64 -7.84 -8.70
C GLY A 71 7.73 -9.07 -8.65
N GLN A 72 8.12 -10.12 -9.37
CA GLN A 72 7.43 -11.42 -9.41
C GLN A 72 5.95 -11.34 -9.79
N GLY A 73 5.60 -10.34 -10.62
CA GLY A 73 4.23 -10.14 -11.07
C GLY A 73 3.31 -9.46 -10.05
N ALA A 74 3.86 -8.95 -8.95
CA ALA A 74 3.09 -8.31 -7.90
C ALA A 74 3.18 -6.79 -7.98
N LYS A 75 2.04 -6.12 -7.79
CA LYS A 75 1.93 -4.66 -7.75
C LYS A 75 1.10 -4.22 -6.56
N ILE A 76 1.54 -3.13 -5.94
CA ILE A 76 0.82 -2.49 -4.84
C ILE A 76 0.24 -1.17 -5.34
N THR A 77 -1.04 -0.95 -5.09
CA THR A 77 -1.76 0.29 -5.41
C THR A 77 -2.03 1.04 -4.11
N TYR A 78 -1.58 2.30 -4.08
CA TYR A 78 -1.86 3.25 -3.00
C TYR A 78 -2.82 4.29 -3.58
N GLY A 79 -4.03 4.36 -3.06
CA GLY A 79 -5.07 5.23 -3.62
C GLY A 79 -5.65 6.20 -2.60
N ARG A 80 -6.45 7.16 -3.11
CA ARG A 80 -7.05 8.24 -2.33
C ARG A 80 -6.00 9.15 -1.70
N LEU A 81 -4.90 9.40 -2.43
CA LEU A 81 -3.86 10.32 -1.99
C LEU A 81 -4.30 11.76 -2.20
N GLN A 82 -3.86 12.66 -1.32
CA GLN A 82 -3.97 14.10 -1.51
C GLN A 82 -2.85 14.65 -2.37
N GLY A 83 -1.69 14.03 -2.33
CA GLY A 83 -0.54 14.41 -3.14
C GLY A 83 0.43 13.26 -3.26
N ALA A 84 1.18 13.24 -4.36
CA ALA A 84 2.24 12.28 -4.62
C ALA A 84 3.58 13.00 -4.67
N SER A 85 4.61 12.39 -4.07
CA SER A 85 5.98 12.92 -4.03
C SER A 85 6.97 12.06 -4.81
N VAL A 86 6.48 11.10 -5.59
CA VAL A 86 7.28 10.21 -6.43
C VAL A 86 6.84 10.34 -7.87
N ALA A 87 7.70 9.88 -8.79
CA ALA A 87 7.46 9.91 -10.22
C ALA A 87 7.55 8.51 -10.83
N PHE A 88 6.92 8.34 -12.00
CA PHE A 88 7.05 7.13 -12.80
C PHE A 88 8.53 6.76 -13.00
N GLY A 89 8.86 5.50 -12.78
CA GLY A 89 10.21 4.97 -12.96
C GLY A 89 11.10 5.13 -11.74
N GLN A 90 10.65 5.83 -10.70
CA GLN A 90 11.46 6.02 -9.49
C GLN A 90 11.58 4.72 -8.72
N VAL A 91 12.81 4.39 -8.31
CA VAL A 91 13.08 3.26 -7.41
C VAL A 91 12.87 3.73 -5.99
N VAL A 92 12.12 2.96 -5.22
CA VAL A 92 11.83 3.25 -3.81
C VAL A 92 12.24 2.08 -2.93
N ALA A 93 12.62 2.38 -1.71
CA ALA A 93 12.86 1.38 -0.67
C ALA A 93 11.66 1.32 0.27
N ALA A 94 11.49 0.20 0.96
CA ALA A 94 10.48 0.07 2.00
C ALA A 94 10.62 1.23 2.99
N GLY A 95 9.53 1.91 3.29
CA GLY A 95 9.51 3.06 4.19
C GLY A 95 9.70 4.42 3.52
N ASP A 96 10.08 4.47 2.25
CA ASP A 96 10.18 5.75 1.53
C ASP A 96 8.81 6.41 1.40
N VAL A 97 8.75 7.72 1.53
CA VAL A 97 7.49 8.47 1.42
C VAL A 97 7.08 8.56 -0.04
N LEU A 98 5.86 8.12 -0.34
CA LEU A 98 5.27 8.17 -1.67
C LEU A 98 4.38 9.39 -1.86
N GLY A 99 3.86 9.94 -0.79
CA GLY A 99 2.94 11.06 -0.81
C GLY A 99 2.24 11.24 0.52
N VAL A 100 1.08 11.89 0.49
CA VAL A 100 0.24 12.09 1.68
C VAL A 100 -1.17 11.58 1.41
N SER A 101 -1.78 11.01 2.45
CA SER A 101 -3.14 10.52 2.37
C SER A 101 -4.15 11.60 2.73
N GLY A 102 -5.38 11.46 2.22
CA GLY A 102 -6.55 12.04 2.83
C GLY A 102 -6.96 11.28 4.09
N PRO A 103 -8.24 11.41 4.54
CA PRO A 103 -8.69 10.72 5.75
C PRO A 103 -8.71 9.21 5.63
N GLU A 104 -8.67 8.68 4.41
CA GLU A 104 -8.63 7.24 4.15
C GLU A 104 -7.60 6.94 3.07
N LEU A 105 -6.85 5.85 3.25
CA LEU A 105 -5.96 5.29 2.24
C LEU A 105 -6.61 4.03 1.66
N TYR A 106 -6.63 3.90 0.34
CA TYR A 106 -6.91 2.64 -0.32
C TYR A 106 -5.58 1.90 -0.55
N LEU A 107 -5.52 0.64 -0.16
CA LEU A 107 -4.37 -0.23 -0.38
C LEU A 107 -4.82 -1.48 -1.11
N GLY A 108 -4.27 -1.73 -2.29
CA GLY A 108 -4.57 -2.91 -3.09
C GLY A 108 -3.30 -3.66 -3.46
N VAL A 109 -3.39 -4.97 -3.58
CA VAL A 109 -2.30 -5.82 -4.07
C VAL A 109 -2.84 -6.72 -5.15
N ARG A 110 -2.12 -6.78 -6.27
CA ARG A 110 -2.45 -7.64 -7.40
C ARG A 110 -1.24 -8.50 -7.75
N VAL A 111 -1.45 -9.81 -7.81
CA VAL A 111 -0.41 -10.79 -8.13
C VAL A 111 -0.85 -11.57 -9.36
N GLY A 112 -0.07 -11.48 -10.46
CA GLY A 112 -0.42 -12.16 -11.70
C GLY A 112 -1.80 -11.79 -12.25
N GLY A 113 -2.21 -10.53 -12.07
CA GLY A 113 -3.52 -10.04 -12.51
C GLY A 113 -4.67 -10.34 -11.55
N ARG A 114 -4.44 -11.01 -10.42
CA ARG A 114 -5.46 -11.34 -9.43
C ARG A 114 -5.32 -10.46 -8.20
N TYR A 115 -6.44 -9.92 -7.72
CA TYR A 115 -6.45 -9.19 -6.46
C TYR A 115 -6.37 -10.16 -5.30
N VAL A 116 -5.52 -9.83 -4.31
CA VAL A 116 -5.34 -10.62 -3.08
C VAL A 116 -5.52 -9.71 -1.87
N ASP A 117 -5.76 -10.32 -0.72
CA ASP A 117 -5.87 -9.56 0.53
C ASP A 117 -4.53 -8.90 0.86
N PRO A 118 -4.46 -7.55 0.85
CA PRO A 118 -3.20 -6.85 1.07
C PRO A 118 -2.59 -7.10 2.44
N LEU A 119 -3.40 -7.20 3.47
CA LEU A 119 -2.90 -7.40 4.84
C LEU A 119 -2.24 -8.77 4.96
N ARG A 120 -2.90 -9.78 4.40
CA ARG A 120 -2.38 -11.15 4.42
C ARG A 120 -1.12 -11.26 3.57
N PHE A 121 -1.12 -10.65 2.38
CA PHE A 121 0.04 -10.68 1.47
C PHE A 121 1.26 -10.02 2.13
N LEU A 122 1.06 -8.87 2.78
CA LEU A 122 2.14 -8.11 3.41
C LEU A 122 2.46 -8.59 4.83
N GLY A 123 1.66 -9.47 5.39
CA GLY A 123 1.89 -10.01 6.74
C GLY A 123 1.51 -9.07 7.86
N PHE A 124 0.59 -8.14 7.64
CA PHE A 124 0.13 -7.21 8.67
C PHE A 124 -0.99 -7.80 9.50
N ALA A 125 -1.03 -7.44 10.79
CA ALA A 125 -2.15 -7.77 11.64
C ALA A 125 -3.42 -7.05 11.17
N ARG A 126 -4.57 -7.71 11.31
CA ARG A 126 -5.84 -7.13 10.95
C ARG A 126 -6.24 -6.03 11.93
N GLY A 127 -6.88 -5.01 11.40
CA GLY A 127 -7.54 -3.96 12.15
C GLY A 127 -6.70 -2.71 12.30
N HIS A 128 -5.52 -2.78 12.89
CA HIS A 128 -4.75 -1.59 13.22
C HIS A 128 -3.33 -1.68 12.69
N LEU A 129 -2.93 -0.66 11.92
CA LEU A 129 -1.59 -0.56 11.33
C LEU A 129 -0.80 0.54 12.03
N VAL A 130 0.44 0.21 12.42
CA VAL A 130 1.34 1.15 13.08
C VAL A 130 2.69 1.09 12.36
N GLY A 131 3.15 2.24 11.88
CA GLY A 131 4.42 2.37 11.19
C GLY A 131 5.62 2.42 12.13
N PRO A 132 6.86 2.48 11.55
CA PRO A 132 8.07 2.56 12.34
C PRO A 132 8.08 3.78 13.25
N GLY A 133 8.63 3.61 14.46
CA GLY A 133 8.75 4.69 15.45
C GLY A 133 7.49 4.93 16.27
N SER A 134 6.40 4.22 15.99
CA SER A 134 5.17 4.30 16.77
C SER A 134 5.17 3.25 17.86
N VAL A 135 4.64 3.60 19.03
CA VAL A 135 4.51 2.68 20.15
C VAL A 135 3.05 2.30 20.29
N ILE A 136 2.76 1.00 20.26
CA ILE A 136 1.43 0.50 20.59
C ILE A 136 1.37 0.33 22.10
N VAL A 137 0.53 1.11 22.74
CA VAL A 137 0.17 0.91 24.15
C VAL A 137 -1.17 0.20 24.13
N GLY A 138 -1.10 -1.07 24.40
CA GLY A 138 -2.20 -1.89 24.31
C GLY A 138 -2.98 -2.43 25.18
#